data_d261b98731385459177f2e4a926db506
#
_entry.id   d261b98731385459177f2e4a926db506
#
_cell.length_a   1.000
_cell.length_b   1.000
_cell.length_c   1.000
_cell.angle_alpha   90.00
_cell.angle_beta   90.00
_cell.angle_gamma   90.00
#
_symmetry.space_group_name_H-M   'P 1'
#
loop_
_entity.id
_entity.type
_entity.pdbx_description
1 polymer ?
#
loop_
_entity_poly.entity_id
_entity_poly.type
_entity_poly.pdbx_seq_one_letter_code
_entity_poly.pdbx_strand_id
1 'polypeptide(L)'
;MTVFKAQDLVKYFGGLAAVNGVSFQVKKGEIFGLIGPNGSGKTTIFNLINNYYPLTSGDIHLYDRSIKGMKTYKICKLGIARTFQVVKPLARMTVLDNVTASAFCRVNTIKEAQKLAMETIEFCGLASYKDHKAKSLPIGLRKRLEITRALATQPKLLLLDETAAGLTPKEMGQAIELIQEINRRGVTIIIIEHIMKVIMTISHRILAINHGQPIATGTPKEIAANPQVIEAYLGEEKNAQGD
;
A
#
# COMPACT_ATOMS: atom_id res chain seq x y z
N MET A 1 -14.50 -9.89 11.04
CA MET A 1 -14.92 -10.05 9.61
C MET A 1 -13.69 -9.87 8.73
N THR A 2 -13.41 -10.81 7.83
CA THR A 2 -12.31 -10.73 6.85
C THR A 2 -12.73 -9.83 5.69
N VAL A 3 -11.88 -8.89 5.31
CA VAL A 3 -12.09 -7.97 4.17
C VAL A 3 -11.32 -8.44 2.95
N PHE A 4 -10.13 -8.99 3.17
CA PHE A 4 -9.25 -9.41 2.10
C PHE A 4 -8.68 -10.80 2.37
N LYS A 5 -8.60 -11.62 1.31
CA LYS A 5 -8.03 -12.95 1.39
C LYS A 5 -7.19 -13.24 0.15
N ALA A 6 -5.95 -13.58 0.36
CA ALA A 6 -5.05 -14.16 -0.63
C ALA A 6 -4.93 -15.65 -0.38
N GLN A 7 -5.10 -16.48 -1.41
CA GLN A 7 -5.07 -17.94 -1.31
C GLN A 7 -4.07 -18.51 -2.31
N ASP A 8 -3.02 -19.12 -1.78
CA ASP A 8 -2.00 -19.86 -2.52
C ASP A 8 -1.49 -19.11 -3.74
N LEU A 9 -1.16 -17.81 -3.51
CA LEU A 9 -0.69 -16.95 -4.60
C LEU A 9 0.62 -17.48 -5.18
N VAL A 10 0.62 -17.70 -6.50
CA VAL A 10 1.81 -18.09 -7.26
C VAL A 10 1.98 -17.16 -8.44
N LYS A 11 3.22 -16.68 -8.64
CA LYS A 11 3.62 -15.92 -9.81
C LYS A 11 5.01 -16.31 -10.29
N TYR A 12 5.06 -16.79 -11.50
CA TYR A 12 6.31 -17.04 -12.25
C TYR A 12 6.56 -15.93 -13.27
N PHE A 13 7.82 -15.53 -13.42
CA PHE A 13 8.34 -14.76 -14.53
C PHE A 13 9.42 -15.60 -15.21
N GLY A 14 9.09 -16.21 -16.35
CA GLY A 14 9.93 -17.25 -16.93
C GLY A 14 10.14 -18.40 -15.92
N GLY A 15 11.40 -18.72 -15.62
CA GLY A 15 11.76 -19.75 -14.63
C GLY A 15 11.79 -19.26 -13.17
N LEU A 16 11.63 -17.94 -12.92
CA LEU A 16 11.72 -17.36 -11.59
C LEU A 16 10.36 -17.39 -10.87
N ALA A 17 10.27 -18.07 -9.73
CA ALA A 17 9.13 -18.02 -8.84
C ALA A 17 9.19 -16.76 -7.96
N ALA A 18 8.62 -15.64 -8.42
CA ALA A 18 8.62 -14.39 -7.68
C ALA A 18 7.66 -14.38 -6.48
N VAL A 19 6.60 -15.20 -6.53
CA VAL A 19 5.68 -15.49 -5.42
C VAL A 19 5.32 -16.96 -5.51
N ASN A 20 5.42 -17.69 -4.41
CA ASN A 20 5.23 -19.13 -4.37
C ASN A 20 4.46 -19.59 -3.12
N GLY A 21 3.16 -19.82 -3.26
CA GLY A 21 2.30 -20.34 -2.20
C GLY A 21 1.97 -19.36 -1.07
N VAL A 22 1.95 -18.04 -1.36
CA VAL A 22 1.65 -17.03 -0.33
C VAL A 22 0.15 -16.96 -0.05
N SER A 23 -0.23 -17.24 1.20
CA SER A 23 -1.61 -17.15 1.69
C SER A 23 -1.68 -16.25 2.92
N PHE A 24 -2.64 -15.33 2.96
CA PHE A 24 -2.93 -14.50 4.13
C PHE A 24 -4.32 -13.89 4.08
N GLN A 25 -4.78 -13.40 5.23
CA GLN A 25 -6.09 -12.75 5.38
C GLN A 25 -5.93 -11.45 6.15
N VAL A 26 -6.74 -10.45 5.83
CA VAL A 26 -6.77 -9.15 6.52
C VAL A 26 -8.17 -8.88 7.03
N LYS A 27 -8.29 -8.55 8.33
CA LYS A 27 -9.55 -8.25 9.00
C LYS A 27 -9.96 -6.80 8.73
N LYS A 28 -11.25 -6.50 8.84
CA LYS A 28 -11.77 -5.13 8.73
C LYS A 28 -11.12 -4.23 9.78
N GLY A 29 -10.62 -3.06 9.35
CA GLY A 29 -9.95 -2.10 10.23
C GLY A 29 -8.56 -2.53 10.69
N GLU A 30 -7.98 -3.59 10.12
CA GLU A 30 -6.62 -4.01 10.40
C GLU A 30 -5.61 -3.20 9.57
N ILE A 31 -4.47 -2.84 10.18
CA ILE A 31 -3.25 -2.47 9.46
C ILE A 31 -2.37 -3.73 9.42
N PHE A 32 -2.21 -4.29 8.23
CA PHE A 32 -1.45 -5.50 7.97
C PHE A 32 -0.13 -5.17 7.28
N GLY A 33 0.99 -5.48 7.93
CA GLY A 33 2.32 -5.26 7.39
C GLY A 33 2.77 -6.40 6.48
N LEU A 34 3.46 -6.07 5.39
CA LEU A 34 4.15 -7.03 4.53
C LEU A 34 5.62 -6.64 4.47
N ILE A 35 6.51 -7.46 5.03
CA ILE A 35 7.94 -7.19 5.11
C ILE A 35 8.75 -8.31 4.44
N GLY A 36 10.02 -8.06 4.23
CA GLY A 36 11.00 -9.00 3.68
C GLY A 36 12.13 -8.26 2.98
N PRO A 37 13.22 -8.96 2.66
CA PRO A 37 14.36 -8.44 1.92
C PRO A 37 13.97 -7.88 0.53
N ASN A 38 14.91 -7.15 -0.10
CA ASN A 38 14.76 -6.72 -1.48
C ASN A 38 14.62 -7.95 -2.39
N GLY A 39 13.74 -7.90 -3.37
CA GLY A 39 13.47 -9.05 -4.24
C GLY A 39 12.64 -10.18 -3.63
N SER A 40 12.20 -10.07 -2.36
CA SER A 40 11.39 -11.12 -1.71
C SER A 40 9.97 -11.31 -2.26
N GLY A 41 9.50 -10.45 -3.18
CA GLY A 41 8.19 -10.59 -3.84
C GLY A 41 7.09 -9.64 -3.35
N LYS A 42 7.36 -8.72 -2.39
CA LYS A 42 6.36 -7.78 -1.82
C LYS A 42 5.61 -6.97 -2.87
N THR A 43 6.35 -6.26 -3.71
CA THR A 43 5.77 -5.45 -4.80
C THR A 43 5.06 -6.31 -5.83
N THR A 44 5.54 -7.55 -6.05
CA THR A 44 4.85 -8.51 -6.91
C THR A 44 3.49 -8.87 -6.33
N ILE A 45 3.37 -9.14 -5.02
CA ILE A 45 2.08 -9.39 -4.34
C ILE A 45 1.12 -8.20 -4.54
N PHE A 46 1.58 -6.95 -4.36
CA PHE A 46 0.75 -5.77 -4.61
C PHE A 46 0.29 -5.67 -6.08
N ASN A 47 1.17 -6.02 -7.02
CA ASN A 47 0.84 -6.06 -8.45
C ASN A 47 -0.20 -7.15 -8.76
N LEU A 48 -0.14 -8.29 -8.07
CA LEU A 48 -1.15 -9.35 -8.19
C LEU A 48 -2.50 -8.92 -7.61
N ILE A 49 -2.53 -8.24 -6.45
CA ILE A 49 -3.77 -7.73 -5.82
C ILE A 49 -4.51 -6.77 -6.76
N ASN A 50 -3.78 -5.90 -7.46
CA ASN A 50 -4.37 -4.97 -8.43
C ASN A 50 -4.56 -5.57 -9.83
N ASN A 51 -4.21 -6.86 -9.99
CA ASN A 51 -4.20 -7.54 -11.28
C ASN A 51 -3.42 -6.78 -12.38
N TYR A 52 -2.34 -6.09 -11.96
CA TYR A 52 -1.36 -5.51 -12.88
C TYR A 52 -0.55 -6.62 -13.56
N TYR A 53 -0.21 -7.66 -12.79
CA TYR A 53 0.24 -8.95 -13.31
C TYR A 53 -0.84 -10.00 -13.07
N PRO A 54 -1.12 -10.87 -14.05
CA PRO A 54 -2.02 -12.01 -13.82
C PRO A 54 -1.34 -13.02 -12.90
N LEU A 55 -2.12 -13.64 -12.01
CA LEU A 55 -1.71 -14.79 -11.22
C LEU A 55 -1.34 -15.96 -12.14
N THR A 56 -0.30 -16.72 -11.79
CA THR A 56 -0.05 -18.05 -12.37
C THR A 56 -1.03 -19.06 -11.79
N SER A 57 -1.19 -19.08 -10.45
CA SER A 57 -2.22 -19.84 -9.76
C SER A 57 -2.62 -19.16 -8.45
N GLY A 58 -3.61 -19.70 -7.75
CA GLY A 58 -4.19 -19.11 -6.56
C GLY A 58 -5.36 -18.19 -6.86
N ASP A 59 -5.88 -17.52 -5.83
CA ASP A 59 -7.01 -16.60 -5.93
C ASP A 59 -6.90 -15.44 -4.93
N ILE A 60 -7.61 -14.36 -5.22
CA ILE A 60 -7.66 -13.16 -4.39
C ILE A 60 -9.12 -12.74 -4.24
N HIS A 61 -9.55 -12.53 -2.98
CA HIS A 61 -10.90 -12.12 -2.66
C HIS A 61 -10.93 -10.79 -1.93
N LEU A 62 -11.85 -9.93 -2.33
CA LEU A 62 -12.30 -8.78 -1.56
C LEU A 62 -13.67 -9.14 -0.97
N TYR A 63 -13.75 -9.26 0.37
CA TYR A 63 -14.83 -9.98 1.04
C TYR A 63 -14.98 -11.40 0.47
N ASP A 64 -16.18 -11.80 0.07
CA ASP A 64 -16.44 -13.12 -0.49
C ASP A 64 -16.37 -13.16 -2.03
N ARG A 65 -15.94 -12.04 -2.66
CA ARG A 65 -15.88 -11.92 -4.11
C ARG A 65 -14.45 -12.09 -4.63
N SER A 66 -14.22 -13.07 -5.51
CA SER A 66 -12.96 -13.17 -6.26
C SER A 66 -12.77 -11.94 -7.18
N ILE A 67 -11.57 -11.40 -7.16
CA ILE A 67 -11.14 -10.29 -8.03
C ILE A 67 -10.13 -10.75 -9.09
N LYS A 68 -9.83 -12.05 -9.14
CA LYS A 68 -8.91 -12.65 -10.11
C LYS A 68 -9.32 -12.31 -11.55
N GLY A 69 -8.38 -11.85 -12.35
CA GLY A 69 -8.61 -11.49 -13.76
C GLY A 69 -9.44 -10.23 -13.99
N MET A 70 -9.87 -9.51 -12.93
CA MET A 70 -10.59 -8.26 -13.11
C MET A 70 -9.65 -7.15 -13.57
N LYS A 71 -10.13 -6.26 -14.45
CA LYS A 71 -9.39 -5.04 -14.84
C LYS A 71 -9.17 -4.14 -13.63
N THR A 72 -8.00 -3.52 -13.52
CA THR A 72 -7.57 -2.68 -12.39
C THR A 72 -8.60 -1.60 -12.00
N TYR A 73 -9.22 -0.94 -13.00
CA TYR A 73 -10.24 0.09 -12.72
C TYR A 73 -11.51 -0.49 -12.06
N LYS A 74 -11.87 -1.76 -12.37
CA LYS A 74 -13.00 -2.44 -11.71
C LYS A 74 -12.65 -2.78 -10.25
N ILE A 75 -11.41 -3.20 -10.00
CA ILE A 75 -10.89 -3.45 -8.65
C ILE A 75 -10.93 -2.17 -7.82
N CYS A 76 -10.53 -1.02 -8.40
CA CYS A 76 -10.64 0.29 -7.76
C CYS A 76 -12.11 0.63 -7.43
N LYS A 77 -13.03 0.43 -8.36
CA LYS A 77 -14.48 0.63 -8.13
C LYS A 77 -15.05 -0.29 -7.04
N LEU A 78 -14.52 -1.48 -6.84
CA LEU A 78 -14.90 -2.36 -5.73
C LEU A 78 -14.41 -1.86 -4.37
N GLY A 79 -13.39 -1.00 -4.34
CA GLY A 79 -12.88 -0.37 -3.13
C GLY A 79 -11.45 -0.76 -2.75
N ILE A 80 -10.61 -1.19 -3.68
CA ILE A 80 -9.16 -1.33 -3.45
C ILE A 80 -8.46 -0.15 -4.11
N ALA A 81 -7.74 0.65 -3.32
CA ALA A 81 -6.86 1.70 -3.83
C ALA A 81 -5.39 1.39 -3.48
N ARG A 82 -4.47 1.93 -4.26
CA ARG A 82 -3.02 1.75 -4.05
C ARG A 82 -2.27 3.05 -4.27
N THR A 83 -1.26 3.30 -3.44
CA THR A 83 -0.16 4.22 -3.75
C THR A 83 0.94 3.48 -4.51
N PHE A 84 1.80 4.19 -5.22
CA PHE A 84 2.91 3.60 -5.95
C PHE A 84 4.24 4.04 -5.34
N GLN A 85 5.23 3.16 -5.32
CA GLN A 85 6.58 3.43 -4.83
C GLN A 85 7.19 4.67 -5.52
N VAL A 86 7.03 4.78 -6.82
CA VAL A 86 7.42 5.98 -7.58
C VAL A 86 6.23 6.92 -7.67
N VAL A 87 6.31 8.04 -6.94
CA VAL A 87 5.26 9.06 -6.93
C VAL A 87 5.10 9.70 -8.32
N LYS A 88 3.99 9.43 -8.98
CA LYS A 88 3.65 9.94 -10.32
C LYS A 88 2.34 10.72 -10.30
N PRO A 89 2.28 11.88 -9.65
CA PRO A 89 1.10 12.72 -9.73
C PRO A 89 0.94 13.28 -11.15
N LEU A 90 -0.24 13.80 -11.45
CA LEU A 90 -0.49 14.56 -12.67
C LEU A 90 0.27 15.91 -12.55
N ALA A 91 1.55 15.89 -12.91
CA ALA A 91 2.58 16.86 -12.53
C ALA A 91 2.23 18.32 -12.89
N ARG A 92 1.51 18.53 -14.02
CA ARG A 92 1.12 19.85 -14.53
C ARG A 92 -0.20 20.37 -13.94
N MET A 93 -0.95 19.50 -13.26
CA MET A 93 -2.23 19.81 -12.61
C MET A 93 -2.01 20.28 -11.18
N THR A 94 -2.98 21.01 -10.63
CA THR A 94 -2.98 21.42 -9.22
C THR A 94 -3.20 20.21 -8.30
N VAL A 95 -2.97 20.37 -7.00
CA VAL A 95 -3.35 19.37 -5.98
C VAL A 95 -4.84 19.09 -6.05
N LEU A 96 -5.68 20.14 -6.14
CA LEU A 96 -7.13 20.00 -6.26
C LEU A 96 -7.52 19.19 -7.49
N ASP A 97 -6.96 19.50 -8.66
CA ASP A 97 -7.26 18.77 -9.90
C ASP A 97 -6.84 17.29 -9.82
N ASN A 98 -5.66 17.02 -9.22
CA ASN A 98 -5.17 15.67 -9.01
C ASN A 98 -6.14 14.83 -8.18
N VAL A 99 -6.68 15.38 -7.10
CA VAL A 99 -7.58 14.68 -6.19
C VAL A 99 -8.98 14.60 -6.80
N THR A 100 -9.45 15.68 -7.48
CA THR A 100 -10.72 15.68 -8.21
C THR A 100 -10.76 14.59 -9.27
N ALA A 101 -9.67 14.40 -10.04
CA ALA A 101 -9.57 13.33 -11.02
C ALA A 101 -9.77 11.94 -10.39
N SER A 102 -9.27 11.72 -9.17
CA SER A 102 -9.45 10.46 -8.45
C SER A 102 -10.87 10.29 -7.89
N ALA A 103 -11.52 11.39 -7.47
CA ALA A 103 -12.86 11.40 -6.93
C ALA A 103 -13.93 10.94 -7.94
N PHE A 104 -13.69 11.13 -9.25
CA PHE A 104 -14.58 10.59 -10.30
C PHE A 104 -14.72 9.05 -10.29
N CYS A 105 -13.91 8.35 -9.50
CA CYS A 105 -14.14 6.92 -9.24
C CYS A 105 -15.48 6.68 -8.51
N ARG A 106 -16.01 7.68 -7.77
CA ARG A 106 -17.20 7.55 -6.88
C ARG A 106 -18.38 8.40 -7.30
N VAL A 107 -18.15 9.50 -7.99
CA VAL A 107 -19.17 10.48 -8.37
C VAL A 107 -19.10 10.79 -9.85
N ASN A 108 -20.17 11.34 -10.42
CA ASN A 108 -20.28 11.54 -11.85
C ASN A 108 -20.28 13.03 -12.25
N THR A 109 -20.39 13.97 -11.30
CA THR A 109 -20.41 15.38 -11.58
C THR A 109 -19.13 16.08 -11.09
N ILE A 110 -18.71 17.12 -11.80
CA ILE A 110 -17.54 17.92 -11.41
C ILE A 110 -17.71 18.55 -10.03
N LYS A 111 -18.92 19.02 -9.71
CA LYS A 111 -19.26 19.66 -8.44
C LYS A 111 -19.08 18.70 -7.26
N GLU A 112 -19.59 17.48 -7.40
CA GLU A 112 -19.46 16.42 -6.37
C GLU A 112 -18.00 15.98 -6.25
N ALA A 113 -17.27 15.82 -7.38
CA ALA A 113 -15.88 15.44 -7.39
C ALA A 113 -14.99 16.48 -6.70
N GLN A 114 -15.22 17.77 -6.98
CA GLN A 114 -14.51 18.86 -6.30
C GLN A 114 -14.82 18.93 -4.80
N LYS A 115 -16.09 18.72 -4.40
CA LYS A 115 -16.47 18.67 -2.99
C LYS A 115 -15.73 17.54 -2.26
N LEU A 116 -15.80 16.31 -2.80
CA LEU A 116 -15.12 15.14 -2.23
C LEU A 116 -13.60 15.34 -2.20
N ALA A 117 -13.04 15.95 -3.25
CA ALA A 117 -11.62 16.28 -3.32
C ALA A 117 -11.22 17.25 -2.20
N MET A 118 -11.97 18.33 -1.98
CA MET A 118 -11.67 19.31 -0.93
C MET A 118 -11.73 18.68 0.47
N GLU A 119 -12.78 17.93 0.77
CA GLU A 119 -12.91 17.20 2.05
C GLU A 119 -11.69 16.28 2.29
N THR A 120 -11.24 15.58 1.24
CA THR A 120 -10.09 14.67 1.32
C THR A 120 -8.76 15.43 1.46
N ILE A 121 -8.61 16.55 0.76
CA ILE A 121 -7.44 17.44 0.84
C ILE A 121 -7.31 18.04 2.25
N GLU A 122 -8.41 18.52 2.82
CA GLU A 122 -8.45 19.07 4.18
C GLU A 122 -8.08 18.00 5.21
N PHE A 123 -8.67 16.81 5.10
CA PHE A 123 -8.34 15.68 5.96
C PHE A 123 -6.86 15.31 5.91
N CYS A 124 -6.27 15.30 4.71
CA CYS A 124 -4.85 14.98 4.53
C CYS A 124 -3.90 16.15 4.83
N GLY A 125 -4.40 17.32 5.29
CA GLY A 125 -3.58 18.49 5.62
C GLY A 125 -2.90 19.14 4.41
N LEU A 126 -3.53 19.09 3.24
CA LEU A 126 -3.04 19.68 2.00
C LEU A 126 -3.81 20.94 1.58
N ALA A 127 -4.70 21.48 2.42
CA ALA A 127 -5.58 22.59 2.06
C ALA A 127 -4.82 23.85 1.59
N SER A 128 -3.71 24.19 2.25
CA SER A 128 -2.85 25.34 1.87
C SER A 128 -2.12 25.16 0.53
N TYR A 129 -2.07 23.94 0.02
CA TYR A 129 -1.39 23.59 -1.23
C TYR A 129 -2.35 23.29 -2.38
N LYS A 130 -3.67 23.47 -2.21
CA LYS A 130 -4.69 23.02 -3.17
C LYS A 130 -4.48 23.56 -4.58
N ASP A 131 -4.02 24.79 -4.71
CA ASP A 131 -3.81 25.50 -5.97
C ASP A 131 -2.36 25.35 -6.51
N HIS A 132 -1.46 24.69 -5.75
CA HIS A 132 -0.09 24.45 -6.19
C HIS A 132 -0.05 23.31 -7.22
N LYS A 133 0.80 23.44 -8.23
CA LYS A 133 1.07 22.36 -9.19
C LYS A 133 1.78 21.20 -8.47
N ALA A 134 1.35 19.98 -8.73
CA ALA A 134 1.91 18.80 -8.06
C ALA A 134 3.44 18.65 -8.25
N LYS A 135 3.99 19.10 -9.40
CA LYS A 135 5.43 19.09 -9.66
C LYS A 135 6.25 19.99 -8.72
N SER A 136 5.66 21.07 -8.19
CA SER A 136 6.34 22.03 -7.32
C SER A 136 6.36 21.63 -5.85
N LEU A 137 5.64 20.57 -5.48
CA LEU A 137 5.60 20.08 -4.11
C LEU A 137 6.92 19.40 -3.71
N PRO A 138 7.42 19.60 -2.48
CA PRO A 138 8.44 18.75 -1.86
C PRO A 138 8.05 17.28 -1.85
N ILE A 139 9.03 16.39 -1.71
CA ILE A 139 8.80 14.93 -1.79
C ILE A 139 7.78 14.44 -0.76
N GLY A 140 7.84 14.92 0.49
CA GLY A 140 6.90 14.55 1.55
C GLY A 140 5.46 14.93 1.21
N LEU A 141 5.23 16.13 0.65
CA LEU A 141 3.90 16.57 0.21
C LEU A 141 3.43 15.82 -1.04
N ARG A 142 4.33 15.42 -1.96
CA ARG A 142 3.97 14.58 -3.10
C ARG A 142 3.51 13.19 -2.66
N LYS A 143 4.20 12.57 -1.69
CA LYS A 143 3.78 11.29 -1.11
C LYS A 143 2.43 11.41 -0.40
N ARG A 144 2.23 12.49 0.34
CA ARG A 144 0.93 12.78 0.96
C ARG A 144 -0.17 12.97 -0.08
N LEU A 145 0.11 13.64 -1.21
CA LEU A 145 -0.82 13.77 -2.34
C LEU A 145 -1.20 12.41 -2.95
N GLU A 146 -0.26 11.46 -3.07
CA GLU A 146 -0.58 10.11 -3.56
C GLU A 146 -1.57 9.39 -2.61
N ILE A 147 -1.36 9.48 -1.30
CA ILE A 147 -2.31 8.95 -0.30
C ILE A 147 -3.66 9.65 -0.45
N THR A 148 -3.68 10.99 -0.60
CA THR A 148 -4.90 11.78 -0.76
C THR A 148 -5.69 11.37 -2.02
N ARG A 149 -5.00 11.17 -3.14
CA ARG A 149 -5.61 10.66 -4.38
C ARG A 149 -6.22 9.27 -4.20
N ALA A 150 -5.51 8.37 -3.52
CA ALA A 150 -6.02 7.05 -3.23
C ALA A 150 -7.26 7.11 -2.31
N LEU A 151 -7.27 7.97 -1.29
CA LEU A 151 -8.40 8.16 -0.38
C LEU A 151 -9.63 8.77 -1.06
N ALA A 152 -9.46 9.68 -2.02
CA ALA A 152 -10.58 10.26 -2.77
C ALA A 152 -11.37 9.20 -3.57
N THR A 153 -10.79 8.01 -3.78
CA THR A 153 -11.55 6.86 -4.31
C THR A 153 -12.38 6.13 -3.24
N GLN A 154 -12.45 6.63 -2.01
CA GLN A 154 -13.17 6.04 -0.86
C GLN A 154 -12.92 4.52 -0.72
N PRO A 155 -11.67 4.11 -0.49
CA PRO A 155 -11.32 2.70 -0.48
C PRO A 155 -11.82 2.00 0.79
N LYS A 156 -12.16 0.71 0.66
CA LYS A 156 -12.37 -0.23 1.77
C LYS A 156 -11.04 -0.86 2.21
N LEU A 157 -10.14 -1.02 1.24
CA LEU A 157 -8.78 -1.54 1.40
C LEU A 157 -7.80 -0.60 0.70
N LEU A 158 -6.85 -0.07 1.45
CA LEU A 158 -5.78 0.80 0.95
C LEU A 158 -4.45 0.05 0.98
N LEU A 159 -3.77 0.00 -0.15
CA LEU A 159 -2.44 -0.57 -0.30
C LEU A 159 -1.41 0.55 -0.31
N LEU A 160 -0.52 0.57 0.68
CA LEU A 160 0.54 1.58 0.82
C LEU A 160 1.91 0.95 0.48
N ASP A 161 2.59 1.49 -0.52
CA ASP A 161 3.86 0.96 -1.03
C ASP A 161 4.99 1.96 -0.74
N GLU A 162 5.81 1.68 0.28
CA GLU A 162 7.00 2.45 0.70
C GLU A 162 6.74 3.96 0.84
N THR A 163 5.69 4.31 1.58
CA THR A 163 5.24 5.70 1.73
C THR A 163 6.17 6.55 2.59
N ALA A 164 6.99 5.93 3.46
CA ALA A 164 7.92 6.62 4.35
C ALA A 164 9.34 6.81 3.78
N ALA A 165 9.69 6.16 2.66
CA ALA A 165 11.03 6.26 2.08
C ALA A 165 11.39 7.71 1.68
N GLY A 166 12.58 8.18 2.08
CA GLY A 166 13.08 9.53 1.76
C GLY A 166 12.41 10.67 2.54
N LEU A 167 11.62 10.37 3.56
CA LEU A 167 11.06 11.37 4.47
C LEU A 167 12.03 11.69 5.61
N THR A 168 12.02 12.93 6.06
CA THR A 168 12.65 13.33 7.31
C THR A 168 11.97 12.68 8.51
N PRO A 169 12.62 12.57 9.70
CA PRO A 169 12.00 12.01 10.90
C PRO A 169 10.68 12.68 11.28
N LYS A 170 10.56 14.01 11.08
CA LYS A 170 9.34 14.77 11.35
C LYS A 170 8.23 14.40 10.35
N GLU A 171 8.54 14.35 9.06
CA GLU A 171 7.58 13.97 8.02
C GLU A 171 7.12 12.51 8.18
N MET A 172 8.03 11.63 8.60
CA MET A 172 7.72 10.24 8.92
C MET A 172 6.72 10.13 10.08
N GLY A 173 6.90 10.90 11.17
CA GLY A 173 5.94 10.99 12.26
C GLY A 173 4.54 11.41 11.76
N GLN A 174 4.50 12.46 10.93
CA GLN A 174 3.25 12.93 10.33
C GLN A 174 2.60 11.91 9.39
N ALA A 175 3.39 11.12 8.66
CA ALA A 175 2.87 10.05 7.80
C ALA A 175 2.27 8.92 8.64
N ILE A 176 2.92 8.53 9.73
CA ILE A 176 2.42 7.53 10.70
C ILE A 176 1.07 7.98 11.25
N GLU A 177 0.98 9.22 11.76
CA GLU A 177 -0.27 9.79 12.31
C GLU A 177 -1.39 9.79 11.26
N LEU A 178 -1.10 10.19 10.02
CA LEU A 178 -2.08 10.17 8.94
C LEU A 178 -2.57 8.75 8.64
N ILE A 179 -1.67 7.76 8.54
CA ILE A 179 -2.04 6.36 8.28
C ILE A 179 -2.93 5.81 9.41
N GLN A 180 -2.59 6.10 10.66
CA GLN A 180 -3.39 5.70 11.80
C GLN A 180 -4.77 6.37 11.81
N GLU A 181 -4.86 7.66 11.43
CA GLU A 181 -6.15 8.36 11.33
C GLU A 181 -7.02 7.81 10.20
N ILE A 182 -6.43 7.48 9.04
CA ILE A 182 -7.12 6.79 7.95
C ILE A 182 -7.71 5.46 8.45
N ASN A 183 -6.93 4.70 9.21
CA ASN A 183 -7.39 3.43 9.76
C ASN A 183 -8.50 3.60 10.80
N ARG A 184 -8.39 4.58 11.71
CA ARG A 184 -9.45 4.93 12.69
C ARG A 184 -10.78 5.29 12.02
N ARG A 185 -10.76 5.82 10.79
CA ARG A 185 -11.95 6.05 9.97
C ARG A 185 -12.51 4.78 9.31
N GLY A 186 -11.97 3.62 9.64
CA GLY A 186 -12.47 2.31 9.22
C GLY A 186 -11.88 1.78 7.92
N VAL A 187 -10.87 2.44 7.35
CA VAL A 187 -10.15 1.93 6.18
C VAL A 187 -9.21 0.81 6.60
N THR A 188 -9.33 -0.35 5.97
CA THR A 188 -8.39 -1.46 6.13
C THR A 188 -7.13 -1.16 5.32
N ILE A 189 -5.94 -1.47 5.86
CA ILE A 189 -4.67 -1.10 5.21
C ILE A 189 -3.78 -2.34 5.08
N ILE A 190 -3.17 -2.53 3.91
CA ILE A 190 -2.00 -3.38 3.75
C ILE A 190 -0.83 -2.45 3.41
N ILE A 191 0.27 -2.56 4.14
CA ILE A 191 1.42 -1.68 3.96
C ILE A 191 2.69 -2.49 3.74
N ILE A 192 3.45 -2.11 2.69
CA ILE A 192 4.83 -2.52 2.47
C ILE A 192 5.72 -1.39 2.97
N GLU A 193 6.62 -1.69 3.87
CA GLU A 193 7.65 -0.78 4.34
C GLU A 193 8.93 -1.53 4.65
N HIS A 194 10.05 -0.90 4.41
CA HIS A 194 11.38 -1.38 4.78
C HIS A 194 11.93 -0.66 6.02
N ILE A 195 11.30 0.44 6.46
CA ILE A 195 11.67 1.14 7.68
C ILE A 195 10.99 0.45 8.86
N MET A 196 11.75 -0.42 9.56
CA MET A 196 11.23 -1.24 10.65
C MET A 196 10.49 -0.42 11.71
N LYS A 197 11.01 0.78 12.06
CA LYS A 197 10.35 1.67 13.01
C LYS A 197 8.90 2.00 12.61
N VAL A 198 8.64 2.24 11.33
CA VAL A 198 7.29 2.57 10.84
C VAL A 198 6.40 1.35 10.95
N ILE A 199 6.81 0.23 10.33
CA ILE A 199 5.98 -0.98 10.24
C ILE A 199 5.64 -1.55 11.61
N MET A 200 6.64 -1.57 12.53
CA MET A 200 6.45 -2.05 13.90
C MET A 200 5.54 -1.15 14.75
N THR A 201 5.48 0.17 14.44
CA THR A 201 4.65 1.12 15.17
C THR A 201 3.19 1.04 14.78
N ILE A 202 2.88 0.81 13.49
CA ILE A 202 1.51 0.95 13.00
C ILE A 202 0.79 -0.37 12.74
N SER A 203 1.53 -1.46 12.51
CA SER A 203 0.91 -2.74 12.12
C SER A 203 0.31 -3.48 13.31
N HIS A 204 -0.87 -4.05 13.11
CA HIS A 204 -1.48 -4.98 14.08
C HIS A 204 -0.91 -6.40 13.91
N ARG A 205 -0.70 -6.81 12.67
CA ARG A 205 -0.03 -8.06 12.28
C ARG A 205 0.87 -7.82 11.09
N ILE A 206 1.89 -8.66 10.98
CA ILE A 206 2.89 -8.60 9.92
C ILE A 206 3.07 -9.99 9.32
N LEU A 207 3.15 -10.07 8.00
CA LEU A 207 3.63 -11.22 7.24
C LEU A 207 5.05 -10.90 6.76
N ALA A 208 6.00 -11.73 7.15
CA ALA A 208 7.35 -11.72 6.61
C ALA A 208 7.47 -12.73 5.47
N ILE A 209 8.05 -12.30 4.36
CA ILE A 209 8.31 -13.15 3.19
C ILE A 209 9.77 -13.10 2.79
N ASN A 210 10.27 -14.22 2.28
CA ASN A 210 11.61 -14.31 1.68
C ASN A 210 11.56 -15.24 0.46
N HIS A 211 12.26 -14.87 -0.61
CA HIS A 211 12.28 -15.64 -1.88
C HIS A 211 10.89 -16.06 -2.37
N GLY A 212 9.92 -15.15 -2.28
CA GLY A 212 8.55 -15.39 -2.72
C GLY A 212 7.69 -16.27 -1.78
N GLN A 213 8.21 -16.69 -0.63
CA GLN A 213 7.53 -17.58 0.31
C GLN A 213 7.29 -16.91 1.68
N PRO A 214 6.20 -17.25 2.39
CA PRO A 214 5.98 -16.78 3.75
C PRO A 214 6.96 -17.47 4.70
N ILE A 215 7.60 -16.70 5.60
CA ILE A 215 8.49 -17.23 6.65
C ILE A 215 7.91 -17.07 8.04
N ALA A 216 7.15 -16.03 8.31
CA ALA A 216 6.48 -15.83 9.59
C ALA A 216 5.27 -14.92 9.46
N THR A 217 4.27 -15.14 10.31
CA THR A 217 3.13 -14.23 10.49
C THR A 217 2.86 -14.07 11.98
N GLY A 218 2.74 -12.83 12.46
CA GLY A 218 2.51 -12.56 13.87
C GLY A 218 2.35 -11.07 14.19
N THR A 219 2.29 -10.75 15.46
CA THR A 219 2.37 -9.37 15.97
C THR A 219 3.75 -8.77 15.70
N PRO A 220 3.92 -7.45 15.72
CA PRO A 220 5.24 -6.82 15.58
C PRO A 220 6.30 -7.39 16.54
N LYS A 221 5.93 -7.70 17.78
CA LYS A 221 6.85 -8.28 18.79
C LYS A 221 7.30 -9.69 18.42
N GLU A 222 6.38 -10.55 17.97
CA GLU A 222 6.67 -11.92 17.54
C GLU A 222 7.57 -11.92 16.31
N ILE A 223 7.30 -11.05 15.34
CA ILE A 223 8.10 -10.92 14.12
C ILE A 223 9.51 -10.41 14.42
N ALA A 224 9.65 -9.41 15.31
CA ALA A 224 10.95 -8.88 15.71
C ALA A 224 11.85 -9.92 16.43
N ALA A 225 11.24 -10.90 17.11
CA ALA A 225 11.94 -11.96 17.83
C ALA A 225 12.11 -13.26 17.00
N ASN A 226 11.56 -13.32 15.79
CA ASN A 226 11.58 -14.54 15.00
C ASN A 226 12.95 -14.78 14.34
N PRO A 227 13.65 -15.91 14.65
CA PRO A 227 14.98 -16.19 14.12
C PRO A 227 15.05 -16.23 12.60
N GLN A 228 14.05 -16.78 11.90
CA GLN A 228 14.03 -16.86 10.44
C GLN A 228 13.89 -15.47 9.80
N VAL A 229 13.15 -14.57 10.45
CA VAL A 229 13.04 -13.17 9.99
C VAL A 229 14.35 -12.44 10.18
N ILE A 230 15.00 -12.60 11.34
CA ILE A 230 16.30 -11.99 11.64
C ILE A 230 17.34 -12.48 10.63
N GLU A 231 17.42 -13.79 10.40
CA GLU A 231 18.36 -14.39 9.44
C GLU A 231 18.15 -13.89 8.01
N ALA A 232 16.89 -13.76 7.57
CA ALA A 232 16.55 -13.25 6.24
C ALA A 232 17.08 -11.83 6.01
N TYR A 233 17.06 -10.98 7.03
CA TYR A 233 17.59 -9.60 6.95
C TYR A 233 19.12 -9.53 7.13
N LEU A 234 19.71 -10.32 8.02
CA LEU A 234 21.17 -10.38 8.22
C LEU A 234 21.89 -10.97 7.00
N GLY A 235 21.26 -11.86 6.25
CA GLY A 235 21.77 -12.42 5.01
C GLY A 235 21.94 -11.38 3.90
N GLU A 236 21.11 -10.34 3.86
CA GLU A 236 21.25 -9.22 2.92
C GLU A 236 22.45 -8.34 3.24
N GLU A 237 22.72 -8.04 4.52
CA GLU A 237 23.87 -7.21 4.92
C GLU A 237 25.20 -7.85 4.54
N LYS A 238 25.30 -9.18 4.61
CA LYS A 238 26.52 -9.91 4.20
C LYS A 238 26.73 -9.91 2.69
N ASN A 239 25.65 -9.99 1.90
CA ASN A 239 25.74 -9.97 0.43
C ASN A 239 25.97 -8.55 -0.12
N ALA A 240 25.58 -7.50 0.61
CA ALA A 240 25.81 -6.10 0.22
C ALA A 240 27.25 -5.60 0.54
N GLN A 241 28.02 -6.34 1.37
CA GLN A 241 29.41 -6.02 1.74
C GLN A 241 30.44 -6.85 0.96
N GLY A 242 30.01 -7.74 0.07
CA GLY A 242 30.85 -8.70 -0.66
C GLY A 242 31.08 -8.40 -2.14
N ASP A 243 30.73 -7.19 -2.63
CA ASP A 243 31.04 -6.70 -3.99
C ASP A 243 31.98 -5.50 -3.96
#